data_25bd8ef3f4afe4b5b9a39d7ece337ff7
#
_entry.id   25bd8ef3f4afe4b5b9a39d7ece337ff7
#
_cell.length_a   1.000
_cell.length_b   1.000
_cell.length_c   1.000
_cell.angle_alpha   90.00
_cell.angle_beta   90.00
_cell.angle_gamma   90.00
#
_symmetry.space_group_name_H-M   'P 1'
#
loop_
_entity.id
_entity.type
_entity.pdbx_description
1 polymer ?
#
loop_
_entity_poly.entity_id
_entity_poly.type
_entity_poly.pdbx_seq_one_letter_code
_entity_poly.pdbx_strand_id
1 'polypeptide(L)'
;MGRLALPHTVYMSPDLFAAAPLPDDAIELGRVLDAWGIKGWVRIQPHSADIDVLFASNTWFLQPPEARFARGFNAFAGSVCVALAEVKAHGDGMVARFEGMDSRNAAEALKGVRIYLSRNAFPATPEGEHYWVDLIGLEVFNREGQPMGVVRDLMPTGPHSVLVLACTEMVDGKEQEAERMIPFVAVYVDDVDQKARRITVDWQTDY
;
A
#
# COMPACT_ATOMS: atom_id res chain seq x y z
N MET A 1 -29.58 37.34 23.74
CA MET A 1 -28.72 37.54 22.54
C MET A 1 -27.65 36.45 22.55
N GLY A 2 -27.94 35.36 21.85
CA GLY A 2 -27.01 34.22 21.75
C GLY A 2 -26.00 34.48 20.64
N ARG A 3 -24.71 34.47 20.97
CA ARG A 3 -23.63 34.45 20.00
C ARG A 3 -23.58 33.03 19.39
N LEU A 4 -23.90 32.93 18.10
CA LEU A 4 -23.54 31.76 17.32
C LEU A 4 -22.00 31.71 17.25
N ALA A 5 -21.42 30.66 17.82
CA ALA A 5 -20.03 30.31 17.56
C ALA A 5 -19.90 29.86 16.12
N LEU A 6 -19.14 30.58 15.32
CA LEU A 6 -18.72 30.15 13.97
C LEU A 6 -17.86 28.90 14.10
N PRO A 7 -18.00 27.90 13.20
CA PRO A 7 -17.13 26.76 13.22
C PRO A 7 -15.68 27.22 13.04
N HIS A 8 -14.77 26.76 13.91
CA HIS A 8 -13.36 27.01 13.79
C HIS A 8 -12.87 26.40 12.45
N THR A 9 -12.69 27.27 11.47
CA THR A 9 -11.96 26.92 10.26
C THR A 9 -10.52 26.60 10.69
N VAL A 10 -10.11 25.34 10.56
CA VAL A 10 -8.73 24.93 10.78
C VAL A 10 -7.91 25.58 9.68
N TYR A 11 -7.18 26.63 10.00
CA TYR A 11 -6.25 27.30 9.09
C TYR A 11 -5.04 26.36 8.93
N MET A 12 -5.07 25.52 7.90
CA MET A 12 -3.90 24.83 7.43
C MET A 12 -3.15 25.78 6.50
N SER A 13 -1.85 25.93 6.70
CA SER A 13 -1.01 26.78 5.83
C SER A 13 -1.17 26.29 4.39
N PRO A 14 -1.46 27.18 3.42
CA PRO A 14 -1.71 26.79 2.03
C PRO A 14 -0.50 26.09 1.36
N ASP A 15 0.69 26.22 1.94
CA ASP A 15 1.93 25.62 1.43
C ASP A 15 2.15 24.15 1.91
N LEU A 16 1.34 23.65 2.86
CA LEU A 16 1.51 22.31 3.40
C LEU A 16 1.17 21.21 2.38
N PHE A 17 0.20 21.47 1.52
CA PHE A 17 -0.28 20.53 0.49
C PHE A 17 -0.03 21.10 -0.89
N ALA A 18 1.20 20.96 -1.38
CA ALA A 18 1.53 21.39 -2.74
C ALA A 18 0.80 20.47 -3.75
N ALA A 19 -0.06 21.05 -4.57
CA ALA A 19 -0.74 20.30 -5.63
C ALA A 19 0.31 19.69 -6.57
N ALA A 20 0.26 18.37 -6.73
CA ALA A 20 1.18 17.61 -7.55
C ALA A 20 0.45 16.41 -8.16
N PRO A 21 0.61 16.15 -9.49
CA PRO A 21 0.08 14.94 -10.08
C PRO A 21 0.75 13.72 -9.46
N LEU A 22 0.01 12.62 -9.34
CA LEU A 22 0.64 11.34 -9.00
C LEU A 22 1.63 10.95 -10.11
N PRO A 23 2.78 10.37 -9.76
CA PRO A 23 3.63 9.68 -10.73
C PRO A 23 2.84 8.59 -11.47
N ASP A 24 3.20 8.32 -12.74
CA ASP A 24 2.55 7.26 -13.54
C ASP A 24 2.73 5.87 -12.93
N ASP A 25 3.82 5.68 -12.18
CA ASP A 25 4.18 4.46 -11.46
C ASP A 25 3.81 4.51 -9.96
N ALA A 26 2.90 5.39 -9.56
CA ALA A 26 2.50 5.56 -8.17
C ALA A 26 1.78 4.33 -7.62
N ILE A 27 2.21 3.89 -6.44
CA ILE A 27 1.66 2.75 -5.72
C ILE A 27 1.07 3.22 -4.40
N GLU A 28 -0.17 2.80 -4.12
CA GLU A 28 -0.80 3.04 -2.82
C GLU A 28 -0.18 2.12 -1.77
N LEU A 29 0.46 2.70 -0.76
CA LEU A 29 1.19 1.97 0.27
C LEU A 29 0.47 1.92 1.62
N GLY A 30 -0.54 2.74 1.81
CA GLY A 30 -1.26 2.78 3.07
C GLY A 30 -2.25 3.92 3.17
N ARG A 31 -2.86 4.03 4.35
CA ARG A 31 -3.89 5.03 4.65
C ARG A 31 -3.68 5.65 6.03
N VAL A 32 -4.06 6.90 6.16
CA VAL A 32 -4.15 7.57 7.46
C VAL A 32 -5.36 7.03 8.21
N LEU A 33 -5.15 6.46 9.39
CA LEU A 33 -6.22 5.96 10.26
C LEU A 33 -6.84 7.10 11.06
N ASP A 34 -6.02 7.80 11.84
CA ASP A 34 -6.45 8.86 12.75
C ASP A 34 -5.25 9.70 13.21
N ALA A 35 -5.53 10.75 13.98
CA ALA A 35 -4.50 11.54 14.66
C ALA A 35 -3.88 10.74 15.81
N TRP A 36 -2.57 10.86 15.98
CA TRP A 36 -1.81 10.30 17.09
C TRP A 36 -1.24 11.41 17.99
N GLY A 37 -1.68 11.45 19.24
CA GLY A 37 -1.28 12.52 20.17
C GLY A 37 -1.85 13.89 19.80
N ILE A 38 -1.14 14.96 20.18
CA ILE A 38 -1.61 16.35 20.04
C ILE A 38 -0.74 17.22 19.12
N LYS A 39 0.40 16.69 18.65
CA LYS A 39 1.45 17.45 17.94
C LYS A 39 1.42 17.22 16.42
N GLY A 40 0.25 16.99 15.82
CA GLY A 40 0.12 16.85 14.38
C GLY A 40 0.60 15.50 13.78
N TRP A 41 0.79 14.49 14.60
CA TRP A 41 1.10 13.15 14.14
C TRP A 41 -0.14 12.41 13.63
N VAL A 42 0.04 11.62 12.61
CA VAL A 42 -0.98 10.70 12.07
C VAL A 42 -0.53 9.26 12.25
N ARG A 43 -1.47 8.38 12.58
CA ARG A 43 -1.27 6.94 12.56
C ARG A 43 -1.61 6.41 11.18
N ILE A 44 -0.74 5.57 10.64
CA ILE A 44 -0.85 5.02 9.31
C ILE A 44 -1.01 3.52 9.39
N GLN A 45 -1.91 3.00 8.58
CA GLN A 45 -2.03 1.59 8.31
C GLN A 45 -1.40 1.31 6.94
N PRO A 46 -0.25 0.62 6.91
CA PRO A 46 0.33 0.12 5.67
C PRO A 46 -0.56 -0.96 5.04
N HIS A 47 -0.49 -1.10 3.71
CA HIS A 47 -1.18 -2.17 2.99
C HIS A 47 -0.39 -3.48 2.97
N SER A 48 0.93 -3.41 3.18
CA SER A 48 1.81 -4.57 3.25
C SER A 48 2.72 -4.53 4.49
N ALA A 49 3.37 -5.65 4.78
CA ALA A 49 4.38 -5.74 5.83
C ALA A 49 5.67 -4.97 5.48
N ASP A 50 5.88 -4.63 4.20
CA ASP A 50 7.08 -3.95 3.69
C ASP A 50 7.00 -2.44 3.96
N ILE A 51 7.00 -2.05 5.23
CA ILE A 51 6.92 -0.65 5.67
C ILE A 51 8.20 0.14 5.38
N ASP A 52 9.32 -0.54 5.11
CA ASP A 52 10.63 0.08 4.86
C ASP A 52 10.60 1.06 3.67
N VAL A 53 9.75 0.78 2.68
CA VAL A 53 9.52 1.67 1.55
C VAL A 53 9.02 3.05 1.99
N LEU A 54 8.14 3.10 2.99
CA LEU A 54 7.61 4.36 3.53
C LEU A 54 8.66 5.15 4.31
N PHE A 55 9.66 4.47 4.90
CA PHE A 55 10.78 5.13 5.57
C PHE A 55 11.86 5.63 4.60
N ALA A 56 11.93 5.07 3.39
CA ALA A 56 12.97 5.40 2.42
C ALA A 56 12.77 6.75 1.72
N SER A 57 11.58 7.34 1.79
CA SER A 57 11.26 8.60 1.12
C SER A 57 10.98 9.72 2.12
N ASN A 58 11.51 10.91 1.82
CA ASN A 58 11.25 12.13 2.59
C ASN A 58 9.98 12.87 2.14
N THR A 59 9.34 12.41 1.07
CA THR A 59 8.12 13.00 0.53
C THR A 59 7.13 11.91 0.15
N TRP A 60 5.85 12.16 0.42
CA TRP A 60 4.77 11.27 0.01
C TRP A 60 3.76 12.01 -0.86
N PHE A 61 3.14 11.29 -1.77
CA PHE A 61 1.96 11.77 -2.48
C PHE A 61 0.71 11.33 -1.72
N LEU A 62 -0.22 12.27 -1.58
CA LEU A 62 -1.48 12.01 -0.89
C LEU A 62 -2.65 12.20 -1.85
N GLN A 63 -3.66 11.36 -1.71
CA GLN A 63 -4.97 11.53 -2.33
C GLN A 63 -6.07 11.57 -1.29
N PRO A 64 -7.17 12.27 -1.58
CA PRO A 64 -8.35 12.26 -0.72
C PRO A 64 -8.81 10.82 -0.42
N PRO A 65 -9.56 10.60 0.68
CA PRO A 65 -10.21 9.34 0.93
C PRO A 65 -11.04 8.89 -0.29
N GLU A 66 -11.27 7.59 -0.43
CA GLU A 66 -12.23 7.08 -1.42
C GLU A 66 -13.60 7.75 -1.25
N ALA A 67 -14.33 7.96 -2.34
CA ALA A 67 -15.60 8.69 -2.36
C ALA A 67 -16.59 8.25 -1.27
N ARG A 68 -16.62 6.93 -0.96
CA ARG A 68 -17.46 6.36 0.11
C ARG A 68 -17.08 6.82 1.53
N PHE A 69 -15.82 7.26 1.73
CA PHE A 69 -15.28 7.74 3.02
C PHE A 69 -14.95 9.22 3.03
N ALA A 70 -15.10 9.92 1.90
CA ALA A 70 -14.72 11.33 1.72
C ALA A 70 -15.73 12.32 2.30
N ARG A 71 -16.80 11.86 2.97
CA ARG A 71 -17.84 12.73 3.50
C ARG A 71 -17.26 13.71 4.52
N GLY A 72 -17.31 15.00 4.18
CA GLY A 72 -16.78 16.08 5.02
C GLY A 72 -15.26 16.32 4.88
N PHE A 73 -14.56 15.58 4.01
CA PHE A 73 -13.15 15.82 3.73
C PHE A 73 -12.98 17.14 2.97
N ASN A 74 -12.11 18.02 3.46
CA ASN A 74 -11.86 19.35 2.89
C ASN A 74 -10.41 19.83 3.10
N ALA A 75 -9.48 18.94 3.47
CA ALA A 75 -8.11 19.31 3.74
C ALA A 75 -7.35 19.76 2.48
N PHE A 76 -7.60 19.09 1.36
CA PHE A 76 -7.06 19.42 0.03
C PHE A 76 -7.92 18.77 -1.07
N ALA A 77 -7.71 19.17 -2.31
CA ALA A 77 -8.37 18.60 -3.49
C ALA A 77 -7.35 18.01 -4.45
N GLY A 78 -7.72 16.92 -5.13
CA GLY A 78 -6.83 16.24 -6.06
C GLY A 78 -5.65 15.55 -5.37
N SER A 79 -4.54 15.40 -6.07
CA SER A 79 -3.30 14.82 -5.52
C SER A 79 -2.38 15.95 -5.05
N VAL A 80 -1.70 15.70 -3.93
CA VAL A 80 -0.74 16.63 -3.33
C VAL A 80 0.55 15.90 -2.97
N CYS A 81 1.66 16.62 -2.95
CA CYS A 81 2.93 16.15 -2.42
C CYS A 81 3.20 16.81 -1.08
N VAL A 82 3.62 16.03 -0.09
CA VAL A 82 3.93 16.50 1.26
C VAL A 82 5.32 16.07 1.68
N ALA A 83 6.03 16.95 2.39
CA ALA A 83 7.29 16.62 3.02
C ALA A 83 7.08 16.00 4.41
N LEU A 84 7.89 15.02 4.74
CA LEU A 84 7.90 14.35 6.02
C LEU A 84 8.85 15.06 7.00
N ALA A 85 8.34 15.46 8.15
CA ALA A 85 9.16 15.93 9.24
C ALA A 85 9.74 14.74 10.03
N GLU A 86 8.94 13.71 10.23
CA GLU A 86 9.37 12.53 11.01
C GLU A 86 8.45 11.33 10.72
N VAL A 87 9.02 10.13 10.76
CA VAL A 87 8.31 8.87 10.61
C VAL A 87 8.87 7.84 11.59
N LYS A 88 8.01 7.04 12.21
CA LYS A 88 8.41 6.02 13.22
C LYS A 88 7.53 4.78 13.11
N ALA A 89 8.12 3.62 13.35
CA ALA A 89 7.36 2.40 13.59
C ALA A 89 6.58 2.51 14.90
N HIS A 90 5.34 2.03 14.93
CA HIS A 90 4.47 2.05 16.10
C HIS A 90 3.47 0.90 16.09
N GLY A 91 3.66 -0.07 16.99
CA GLY A 91 2.87 -1.31 16.98
C GLY A 91 3.03 -2.06 15.66
N ASP A 92 1.93 -2.53 15.10
CA ASP A 92 1.87 -3.22 13.80
C ASP A 92 1.81 -2.25 12.59
N GLY A 93 1.96 -0.95 12.84
CA GLY A 93 1.91 0.09 11.83
C GLY A 93 2.99 1.15 12.03
N MET A 94 2.67 2.37 11.69
CA MET A 94 3.59 3.48 11.78
C MET A 94 2.87 4.78 12.12
N VAL A 95 3.63 5.75 12.62
CA VAL A 95 3.20 7.14 12.82
C VAL A 95 4.10 8.06 12.02
N ALA A 96 3.51 9.09 11.43
CA ALA A 96 4.24 10.09 10.68
C ALA A 96 3.77 11.50 11.05
N ARG A 97 4.65 12.48 10.88
CA ARG A 97 4.34 13.89 10.99
C ARG A 97 4.81 14.60 9.73
N PHE A 98 3.94 15.35 9.10
CA PHE A 98 4.27 16.17 7.94
C PHE A 98 4.86 17.52 8.37
N GLU A 99 5.74 18.10 7.55
CA GLU A 99 6.27 19.44 7.81
C GLU A 99 5.12 20.46 7.87
N GLY A 100 5.16 21.35 8.86
CA GLY A 100 4.12 22.37 9.05
C GLY A 100 2.81 21.88 9.67
N MET A 101 2.71 20.61 10.05
CA MET A 101 1.53 20.05 10.70
C MET A 101 1.77 19.88 12.21
N ASP A 102 1.27 20.82 13.02
CA ASP A 102 1.60 20.92 14.44
C ASP A 102 0.40 20.74 15.39
N SER A 103 -0.77 20.41 14.87
CA SER A 103 -1.98 20.30 15.67
C SER A 103 -2.73 18.99 15.43
N ARG A 104 -3.42 18.50 16.47
CA ARG A 104 -4.29 17.35 16.41
C ARG A 104 -5.42 17.54 15.38
N ASN A 105 -6.01 18.72 15.32
CA ASN A 105 -7.13 18.99 14.41
C ASN A 105 -6.69 18.88 12.94
N ALA A 106 -5.46 19.34 12.61
CA ALA A 106 -4.89 19.18 11.27
C ALA A 106 -4.67 17.70 10.95
N ALA A 107 -4.18 16.91 11.90
CA ALA A 107 -4.00 15.48 11.73
C ALA A 107 -5.35 14.73 11.58
N GLU A 108 -6.37 15.09 12.34
CA GLU A 108 -7.72 14.51 12.24
C GLU A 108 -8.38 14.81 10.88
N ALA A 109 -8.10 15.97 10.29
CA ALA A 109 -8.59 16.33 8.97
C ALA A 109 -8.06 15.41 7.84
N LEU A 110 -6.96 14.68 8.09
CA LEU A 110 -6.37 13.73 7.13
C LEU A 110 -6.89 12.30 7.25
N LYS A 111 -7.86 12.04 8.11
CA LYS A 111 -8.40 10.69 8.28
C LYS A 111 -8.88 10.08 6.95
N GLY A 112 -8.44 8.87 6.66
CA GLY A 112 -8.77 8.14 5.45
C GLY A 112 -7.97 8.55 4.19
N VAL A 113 -7.08 9.52 4.29
CA VAL A 113 -6.18 9.93 3.21
C VAL A 113 -5.33 8.75 2.77
N ARG A 114 -5.20 8.56 1.46
CA ARG A 114 -4.41 7.50 0.83
C ARG A 114 -3.00 8.01 0.55
N ILE A 115 -2.01 7.16 0.80
CA ILE A 115 -0.58 7.47 0.71
C ILE A 115 0.02 6.72 -0.46
N TYR A 116 0.74 7.44 -1.31
CA TYR A 116 1.38 6.90 -2.52
C TYR A 116 2.85 7.27 -2.58
N LEU A 117 3.64 6.36 -3.15
CA LEU A 117 5.00 6.62 -3.62
C LEU A 117 5.18 6.15 -5.06
N SER A 118 6.11 6.77 -5.79
CA SER A 118 6.59 6.25 -7.06
C SER A 118 7.29 4.92 -6.83
N ARG A 119 7.03 3.92 -7.70
CA ARG A 119 7.76 2.64 -7.67
C ARG A 119 9.27 2.83 -7.79
N ASN A 120 9.68 3.83 -8.55
CA ASN A 120 11.10 4.17 -8.73
C ASN A 120 11.77 4.73 -7.46
N ALA A 121 11.00 5.18 -6.47
CA ALA A 121 11.51 5.64 -5.18
C ALA A 121 11.78 4.50 -4.18
N PHE A 122 11.41 3.26 -4.52
CA PHE A 122 11.63 2.11 -3.65
C PHE A 122 13.13 1.77 -3.61
N PRO A 123 13.67 1.45 -2.43
CA PRO A 123 15.02 0.91 -2.33
C PRO A 123 15.20 -0.33 -3.20
N ALA A 124 16.42 -0.58 -3.66
CA ALA A 124 16.74 -1.85 -4.30
C ALA A 124 16.61 -2.99 -3.26
N THR A 125 15.88 -4.03 -3.62
CA THR A 125 15.78 -5.23 -2.78
C THR A 125 17.05 -6.09 -2.92
N PRO A 126 17.49 -6.76 -1.84
CA PRO A 126 18.52 -7.79 -1.93
C PRO A 126 18.17 -8.87 -2.97
N GLU A 127 19.19 -9.58 -3.46
CA GLU A 127 18.99 -10.67 -4.41
C GLU A 127 18.10 -11.78 -3.78
N GLY A 128 17.05 -12.15 -4.47
CA GLY A 128 16.05 -13.12 -3.99
C GLY A 128 14.93 -12.53 -3.12
N GLU A 129 14.96 -11.24 -2.80
CA GLU A 129 13.86 -10.54 -2.15
C GLU A 129 13.07 -9.72 -3.18
N HIS A 130 11.75 -9.68 -3.02
CA HIS A 130 10.85 -8.99 -3.94
C HIS A 130 9.80 -8.22 -3.16
N TYR A 131 9.46 -7.01 -3.60
CA TYR A 131 8.31 -6.31 -3.09
C TYR A 131 7.02 -7.00 -3.55
N TRP A 132 6.05 -7.11 -2.67
CA TRP A 132 4.75 -7.74 -3.00
C TRP A 132 4.10 -7.14 -4.23
N VAL A 133 4.19 -5.81 -4.36
CA VAL A 133 3.66 -5.08 -5.51
C VAL A 133 4.26 -5.52 -6.85
N ASP A 134 5.49 -6.00 -6.86
CA ASP A 134 6.17 -6.48 -8.06
C ASP A 134 5.75 -7.91 -8.45
N LEU A 135 5.22 -8.67 -7.49
CA LEU A 135 4.77 -10.04 -7.70
C LEU A 135 3.31 -10.10 -8.16
N ILE A 136 2.48 -9.15 -7.74
CA ILE A 136 1.06 -9.10 -8.12
C ILE A 136 0.92 -8.94 -9.64
N GLY A 137 0.09 -9.80 -10.24
CA GLY A 137 -0.15 -9.83 -11.68
C GLY A 137 0.91 -10.59 -12.49
N LEU A 138 1.90 -11.25 -11.85
CA LEU A 138 2.80 -12.16 -12.53
C LEU A 138 2.10 -13.49 -12.78
N GLU A 139 2.38 -14.10 -13.95
CA GLU A 139 1.93 -15.45 -14.29
C GLU A 139 2.82 -16.49 -13.61
N VAL A 140 2.21 -17.51 -13.03
CA VAL A 140 2.90 -18.59 -12.33
C VAL A 140 2.82 -19.87 -13.15
N PHE A 141 3.96 -20.51 -13.35
CA PHE A 141 4.10 -21.78 -14.05
C PHE A 141 4.86 -22.79 -13.19
N ASN A 142 4.50 -24.06 -13.29
CA ASN A 142 5.30 -25.12 -12.71
C ASN A 142 6.53 -25.46 -13.57
N ARG A 143 7.38 -26.37 -13.10
CA ARG A 143 8.59 -26.83 -13.83
C ARG A 143 8.28 -27.47 -15.17
N GLU A 144 7.10 -28.06 -15.32
CA GLU A 144 6.63 -28.66 -16.57
C GLU A 144 6.07 -27.63 -17.56
N GLY A 145 6.05 -26.33 -17.16
CA GLY A 145 5.52 -25.24 -17.97
C GLY A 145 3.99 -25.14 -17.99
N GLN A 146 3.33 -25.82 -17.06
CA GLN A 146 1.87 -25.73 -16.93
C GLN A 146 1.49 -24.45 -16.17
N PRO A 147 0.45 -23.72 -16.61
CA PRO A 147 0.00 -22.52 -15.94
C PRO A 147 -0.66 -22.88 -14.59
N MET A 148 -0.21 -22.22 -13.54
CA MET A 148 -0.73 -22.40 -12.17
C MET A 148 -1.74 -21.32 -11.79
N GLY A 149 -1.74 -20.19 -12.49
CA GLY A 149 -2.58 -19.01 -12.26
C GLY A 149 -1.79 -17.71 -12.31
N VAL A 150 -2.44 -16.63 -11.90
CA VAL A 150 -1.85 -15.28 -11.80
C VAL A 150 -1.84 -14.84 -10.34
N VAL A 151 -0.75 -14.25 -9.90
CA VAL A 151 -0.65 -13.72 -8.51
C VAL A 151 -1.69 -12.62 -8.34
N ARG A 152 -2.68 -12.85 -7.49
CA ARG A 152 -3.72 -11.88 -7.13
C ARG A 152 -3.38 -11.12 -5.86
N ASP A 153 -2.78 -11.82 -4.90
CA ASP A 153 -2.46 -11.27 -3.59
C ASP A 153 -1.31 -12.06 -2.93
N LEU A 154 -0.76 -11.52 -1.86
CA LEU A 154 0.16 -12.22 -0.97
C LEU A 154 -0.39 -12.18 0.46
N MET A 155 -0.30 -13.31 1.14
CA MET A 155 -0.76 -13.45 2.52
C MET A 155 0.44 -13.67 3.45
N PRO A 156 0.64 -12.82 4.48
CA PRO A 156 1.65 -13.07 5.48
C PRO A 156 1.21 -14.22 6.40
N THR A 157 2.05 -15.25 6.55
CA THR A 157 1.80 -16.40 7.42
C THR A 157 2.93 -16.58 8.44
N GLY A 158 3.27 -15.52 9.17
CA GLY A 158 4.40 -15.50 10.09
C GLY A 158 5.73 -15.20 9.37
N PRO A 159 6.74 -16.10 9.41
CA PRO A 159 8.07 -15.82 8.84
C PRO A 159 8.10 -15.87 7.29
N HIS A 160 7.04 -16.35 6.66
CA HIS A 160 6.95 -16.50 5.20
C HIS A 160 5.68 -15.88 4.67
N SER A 161 5.68 -15.58 3.36
CA SER A 161 4.50 -15.17 2.63
C SER A 161 3.96 -16.33 1.81
N VAL A 162 2.69 -16.26 1.45
CA VAL A 162 2.02 -17.21 0.55
C VAL A 162 1.50 -16.44 -0.65
N LEU A 163 1.84 -16.89 -1.85
CA LEU A 163 1.22 -16.40 -3.09
C LEU A 163 -0.22 -16.89 -3.15
N VAL A 164 -1.16 -15.98 -3.34
CA VAL A 164 -2.56 -16.30 -3.63
C VAL A 164 -2.78 -16.12 -5.12
N LEU A 165 -2.97 -17.21 -5.83
CA LEU A 165 -3.15 -17.22 -7.28
C LEU A 165 -4.63 -17.27 -7.63
N ALA A 166 -5.05 -16.43 -8.56
CA ALA A 166 -6.30 -16.61 -9.27
C ALA A 166 -6.08 -17.63 -10.40
N CYS A 167 -6.82 -18.71 -10.43
CA CYS A 167 -6.77 -19.74 -11.45
C CYS A 167 -8.18 -20.19 -11.85
N THR A 168 -8.26 -20.97 -12.92
CA THR A 168 -9.50 -21.59 -13.38
C THR A 168 -9.35 -23.10 -13.28
N GLU A 169 -10.30 -23.76 -12.64
CA GLU A 169 -10.34 -25.21 -12.49
C GLU A 169 -11.59 -25.79 -13.16
N MET A 170 -11.46 -27.02 -13.68
CA MET A 170 -12.59 -27.74 -14.27
C MET A 170 -13.29 -28.56 -13.19
N VAL A 171 -14.50 -28.15 -12.81
CA VAL A 171 -15.35 -28.87 -11.87
C VAL A 171 -16.63 -29.31 -12.58
N ASP A 172 -16.90 -30.60 -12.61
CA ASP A 172 -18.07 -31.19 -13.29
C ASP A 172 -18.22 -30.77 -14.75
N GLY A 173 -17.10 -30.59 -15.49
CA GLY A 173 -17.07 -30.18 -16.89
C GLY A 173 -17.37 -28.70 -17.13
N LYS A 174 -17.32 -27.85 -16.09
CA LYS A 174 -17.47 -26.41 -16.16
C LYS A 174 -16.24 -25.72 -15.61
N GLU A 175 -15.83 -24.63 -16.25
CA GLU A 175 -14.78 -23.76 -15.72
C GLU A 175 -15.32 -22.99 -14.51
N GLN A 176 -14.59 -23.02 -13.41
CA GLN A 176 -14.87 -22.27 -12.20
C GLN A 176 -13.62 -21.49 -11.77
N GLU A 177 -13.82 -20.27 -11.30
CA GLU A 177 -12.75 -19.51 -10.66
C GLU A 177 -12.37 -20.19 -9.35
N ALA A 178 -11.07 -20.40 -9.16
CA ALA A 178 -10.48 -21.00 -7.97
C ALA A 178 -9.28 -20.18 -7.49
N GLU A 179 -8.91 -20.41 -6.25
CA GLU A 179 -7.71 -19.83 -5.66
C GLU A 179 -6.72 -20.96 -5.34
N ARG A 180 -5.45 -20.74 -5.69
CA ARG A 180 -4.37 -21.64 -5.31
C ARG A 180 -3.38 -20.88 -4.43
N MET A 181 -2.94 -21.52 -3.35
CA MET A 181 -2.00 -20.96 -2.41
C MET A 181 -0.66 -21.68 -2.51
N ILE A 182 0.41 -20.94 -2.80
CA ILE A 182 1.77 -21.49 -2.90
C ILE A 182 2.68 -20.73 -1.93
N PRO A 183 3.36 -21.43 -0.98
CA PRO A 183 4.30 -20.77 -0.09
C PRO A 183 5.44 -20.10 -0.88
N PHE A 184 5.68 -18.82 -0.63
CA PHE A 184 6.73 -18.04 -1.28
C PHE A 184 8.07 -18.26 -0.54
N VAL A 185 8.66 -19.42 -0.75
CA VAL A 185 9.93 -19.84 -0.15
C VAL A 185 10.81 -20.51 -1.20
N ALA A 186 12.13 -20.43 -1.02
CA ALA A 186 13.12 -20.94 -1.98
C ALA A 186 13.00 -22.44 -2.30
N VAL A 187 12.30 -23.23 -1.47
CA VAL A 187 12.05 -24.66 -1.75
C VAL A 187 11.01 -24.84 -2.87
N TYR A 188 10.06 -23.91 -2.98
CA TYR A 188 8.96 -24.00 -3.95
C TYR A 188 9.04 -22.96 -5.07
N VAL A 189 9.78 -21.87 -4.90
CA VAL A 189 9.95 -20.83 -5.91
C VAL A 189 11.36 -20.94 -6.50
N ASP A 190 11.43 -21.36 -7.75
CA ASP A 190 12.71 -21.54 -8.45
C ASP A 190 13.25 -20.23 -9.03
N ASP A 191 12.37 -19.40 -9.59
CA ASP A 191 12.74 -18.17 -10.27
C ASP A 191 11.60 -17.15 -10.31
N VAL A 192 11.96 -15.87 -10.27
CA VAL A 192 11.05 -14.73 -10.42
C VAL A 192 11.60 -13.79 -11.50
N ASP A 193 11.10 -13.90 -12.71
CA ASP A 193 11.44 -13.01 -13.81
C ASP A 193 10.39 -11.89 -13.95
N GLN A 194 10.67 -10.75 -13.33
CA GLN A 194 9.79 -9.57 -13.41
C GLN A 194 9.70 -8.99 -14.82
N LYS A 195 10.75 -9.13 -15.65
CA LYS A 195 10.76 -8.63 -17.04
C LYS A 195 9.87 -9.48 -17.94
N ALA A 196 9.96 -10.79 -17.79
CA ALA A 196 9.08 -11.72 -18.48
C ALA A 196 7.68 -11.82 -17.84
N ARG A 197 7.46 -11.16 -16.69
CA ARG A 197 6.23 -11.20 -15.87
C ARG A 197 5.85 -12.63 -15.48
N ARG A 198 6.85 -13.43 -15.08
CA ARG A 198 6.71 -14.85 -14.82
C ARG A 198 7.37 -15.28 -13.51
N ILE A 199 6.71 -16.20 -12.79
CA ILE A 199 7.27 -16.95 -11.65
C ILE A 199 7.29 -18.42 -12.02
N THR A 200 8.40 -19.11 -11.74
CA THR A 200 8.52 -20.56 -11.90
C THR A 200 8.53 -21.22 -10.53
N VAL A 201 7.69 -22.25 -10.36
CA VAL A 201 7.53 -22.96 -9.09
C VAL A 201 7.68 -24.46 -9.21
N ASP A 202 8.17 -25.08 -8.14
CA ASP A 202 8.11 -26.54 -7.93
C ASP A 202 6.82 -26.89 -7.19
N TRP A 203 5.72 -26.89 -7.92
CA TRP A 203 4.38 -27.15 -7.37
C TRP A 203 3.54 -27.95 -8.38
N GLN A 204 2.71 -28.84 -7.88
CA GLN A 204 1.83 -29.64 -8.73
C GLN A 204 0.42 -29.05 -8.78
N THR A 205 -0.30 -29.33 -9.87
CA THR A 205 -1.66 -28.82 -10.07
C THR A 205 -2.71 -29.46 -9.18
N ASP A 206 -2.38 -30.60 -8.58
CA ASP A 206 -3.24 -31.44 -7.75
C ASP A 206 -2.99 -31.32 -6.23
N TYR A 207 -2.16 -30.37 -5.82
CA TYR A 207 -1.94 -30.03 -4.41
C TYR A 207 -2.97 -29.05 -3.84
#